data_2ecf016f0f620b455e661f70dc109a99
#
_entry.id   2ecf016f0f620b455e661f70dc109a99
#
_cell.length_a   1.000
_cell.length_b   1.000
_cell.length_c   1.000
_cell.angle_alpha   90.00
_cell.angle_beta   90.00
_cell.angle_gamma   90.00
#
_symmetry.space_group_name_H-M   'P 1'
#
loop_
_entity.id
_entity.type
_entity.pdbx_description
1 polymer ?
#
loop_
_entity_poly.entity_id
_entity_poly.type
_entity_poly.pdbx_seq_one_letter_code
_entity_poly.pdbx_strand_id
1 'polypeptide(L)'
;MLTSVRSLMAATLLVGSAFVATPVLAQDDEEVTEAEVEADSAFSISGNVALVSDYRFRGVSLSAGDPALQGGIDVSHESGFYIGTWASSIQGGTPYGELELDVYGGWTGEVASGVTVDVGLLYYVYPTTDDPLNLDPDTDYFEPYASISTTVGPVGATAGVAYAWEQDSLGGNDNLYLYTDFSLAIPGTPVTATAHAGYTDGVLAPPFLAGTGDDTGLDWSLGLTAAVYGGLSVGVSYVGVEGPSIDGFTDDAIVATLSFAA
;
A
#
# COMPACT_ATOMS: atom_id res chain seq x y z
N MET A 1 29.47 19.29 -19.38
CA MET A 1 28.05 19.01 -19.62
C MET A 1 27.63 18.01 -18.57
N LEU A 2 27.03 18.50 -17.49
CA LEU A 2 26.56 17.69 -16.36
C LEU A 2 25.06 17.49 -16.61
N THR A 3 24.70 16.30 -17.06
CA THR A 3 23.30 15.86 -17.13
C THR A 3 22.83 15.49 -15.72
N SER A 4 22.01 16.34 -15.13
CA SER A 4 21.32 16.04 -13.89
C SER A 4 20.25 14.98 -14.15
N VAL A 5 20.44 13.78 -13.63
CA VAL A 5 19.41 12.75 -13.57
C VAL A 5 18.46 13.19 -12.45
N ARG A 6 17.30 13.74 -12.79
CA ARG A 6 16.22 14.01 -11.86
C ARG A 6 15.53 12.66 -11.56
N SER A 7 15.82 12.09 -10.41
CA SER A 7 15.08 10.94 -9.88
C SER A 7 13.72 11.42 -9.39
N LEU A 8 12.66 11.06 -10.11
CA LEU A 8 11.30 11.20 -9.64
C LEU A 8 11.08 10.11 -8.58
N MET A 9 11.05 10.50 -7.30
CA MET A 9 10.72 9.57 -6.21
C MET A 9 9.20 9.46 -6.13
N ALA A 10 8.68 8.28 -6.45
CA ALA A 10 7.31 7.93 -6.11
C ALA A 10 7.29 7.48 -4.64
N ALA A 11 6.60 8.21 -3.79
CA ALA A 11 6.29 7.76 -2.44
C ALA A 11 5.32 6.58 -2.55
N THR A 12 5.77 5.40 -2.16
CA THR A 12 4.95 4.19 -2.17
C THR A 12 4.40 3.98 -0.77
N LEU A 13 3.14 4.28 -0.57
CA LEU A 13 2.43 3.87 0.64
C LEU A 13 2.08 2.39 0.54
N LEU A 14 2.54 1.65 1.53
CA LEU A 14 2.24 0.24 1.72
C LEU A 14 0.94 0.09 2.49
N VAL A 15 -0.17 0.17 1.77
CA VAL A 15 -1.43 -0.38 2.26
C VAL A 15 -1.73 -1.60 1.40
N GLY A 16 -1.62 -2.76 1.99
CA GLY A 16 -1.97 -4.08 1.45
C GLY A 16 -1.63 -4.34 -0.02
N SER A 17 -0.53 -5.06 -0.26
CA SER A 17 0.00 -5.47 -1.58
C SER A 17 0.73 -4.35 -2.34
N ALA A 18 2.03 -4.21 -2.05
CA ALA A 18 2.91 -3.22 -2.65
C ALA A 18 3.01 -3.37 -4.18
N PHE A 19 2.35 -2.49 -4.91
CA PHE A 19 2.68 -2.25 -6.30
C PHE A 19 3.74 -1.15 -6.38
N VAL A 20 4.98 -1.54 -6.59
CA VAL A 20 6.03 -0.60 -6.98
C VAL A 20 5.77 -0.22 -8.43
N ALA A 21 5.14 0.91 -8.67
CA ALA A 21 5.10 1.50 -10.00
C ALA A 21 6.50 2.03 -10.32
N THR A 22 7.29 1.26 -11.07
CA THR A 22 8.51 1.79 -11.67
C THR A 22 8.11 2.72 -12.81
N PRO A 23 8.63 3.96 -12.89
CA PRO A 23 8.36 4.82 -14.02
C PRO A 23 8.95 4.16 -15.28
N VAL A 24 8.08 3.81 -16.22
CA VAL A 24 8.50 3.44 -17.57
C VAL A 24 8.97 4.73 -18.25
N LEU A 25 10.25 4.82 -18.54
CA LEU A 25 10.79 5.84 -19.44
C LEU A 25 10.23 5.56 -20.83
N ALA A 26 9.18 6.27 -21.23
CA ALA A 26 8.78 6.35 -22.62
C ALA A 26 9.83 7.22 -23.34
N GLN A 27 10.57 6.60 -24.23
CA GLN A 27 11.31 7.27 -25.27
C GLN A 27 10.39 7.33 -26.47
N ASP A 28 9.98 8.51 -26.87
CA ASP A 28 9.60 8.76 -28.25
C ASP A 28 9.75 10.23 -28.62
N ASP A 29 10.53 10.42 -29.71
CA ASP A 29 10.72 11.66 -30.41
C ASP A 29 9.46 11.97 -31.24
N GLU A 30 8.72 13.01 -30.89
CA GLU A 30 8.04 13.85 -31.89
C GLU A 30 7.93 15.30 -31.38
N GLU A 31 8.51 16.17 -32.20
CA GLU A 31 8.57 17.60 -32.07
C GLU A 31 7.16 18.20 -32.28
N VAL A 32 6.48 18.59 -31.18
CA VAL A 32 5.34 19.48 -31.23
C VAL A 32 5.70 20.76 -30.49
N THR A 33 5.96 21.79 -31.27
CA THR A 33 6.16 23.17 -30.82
C THR A 33 4.83 23.75 -30.36
N GLU A 34 4.57 23.72 -29.05
CA GLU A 34 3.77 24.77 -28.39
C GLU A 34 4.44 25.09 -27.05
N ALA A 35 4.77 26.38 -26.92
CA ALA A 35 5.37 26.91 -25.71
C ALA A 35 4.30 27.00 -24.62
N GLU A 36 4.03 25.91 -23.92
CA GLU A 36 3.47 26.01 -22.59
C GLU A 36 4.62 26.31 -21.62
N VAL A 37 4.51 27.45 -20.97
CA VAL A 37 5.32 27.80 -19.81
C VAL A 37 4.90 26.83 -18.72
N GLU A 38 5.59 25.68 -18.59
CA GLU A 38 5.51 24.88 -17.38
C GLU A 38 5.96 25.78 -16.22
N ALA A 39 4.99 26.26 -15.46
CA ALA A 39 5.27 26.78 -14.15
C ALA A 39 5.92 25.65 -13.37
N ASP A 40 7.17 25.82 -12.97
CA ASP A 40 7.93 24.90 -12.12
C ASP A 40 7.18 24.79 -10.78
N SER A 41 6.17 23.90 -10.75
CA SER A 41 5.32 23.71 -9.59
C SER A 41 6.09 22.85 -8.59
N ALA A 42 6.33 23.40 -7.40
CA ALA A 42 6.91 22.63 -6.29
C ALA A 42 6.05 21.45 -5.84
N PHE A 43 4.82 21.34 -6.37
CA PHE A 43 3.87 20.27 -6.07
C PHE A 43 3.69 19.35 -7.28
N SER A 44 3.58 18.06 -7.03
CA SER A 44 3.13 17.05 -7.98
C SER A 44 1.86 16.37 -7.46
N ILE A 45 1.00 15.97 -8.39
CA ILE A 45 -0.22 15.21 -8.09
C ILE A 45 -0.11 13.91 -8.86
N SER A 46 -0.39 12.81 -8.19
CA SER A 46 -0.51 11.48 -8.78
C SER A 46 -1.80 10.80 -8.34
N GLY A 47 -2.24 9.82 -9.12
CA GLY A 47 -3.42 9.05 -8.79
C GLY A 47 -3.29 7.63 -9.28
N ASN A 48 -4.03 6.73 -8.64
CA ASN A 48 -4.08 5.34 -9.02
C ASN A 48 -5.48 4.77 -8.88
N VAL A 49 -5.74 3.69 -9.62
CA VAL A 49 -6.94 2.87 -9.48
C VAL A 49 -6.56 1.42 -9.72
N ALA A 50 -7.16 0.49 -8.98
CA ALA A 50 -6.97 -0.93 -9.16
C ALA A 50 -8.29 -1.71 -8.99
N LEU A 51 -8.40 -2.80 -9.73
CA LEU A 51 -9.37 -3.87 -9.49
C LEU A 51 -8.58 -5.09 -9.04
N VAL A 52 -8.83 -5.55 -7.82
CA VAL A 52 -8.22 -6.76 -7.25
C VAL A 52 -9.27 -7.85 -7.12
N SER A 53 -8.87 -9.11 -7.29
CA SER A 53 -9.81 -10.24 -7.11
C SER A 53 -10.14 -10.50 -5.64
N ASP A 54 -9.32 -9.99 -4.71
CA ASP A 54 -9.49 -10.08 -3.26
C ASP A 54 -8.62 -9.00 -2.61
N TYR A 55 -9.18 -8.19 -1.72
CA TYR A 55 -8.42 -7.20 -0.96
C TYR A 55 -7.84 -7.82 0.30
N ARG A 56 -6.52 -7.90 0.36
CA ARG A 56 -5.79 -8.45 1.51
C ARG A 56 -5.01 -7.36 2.25
N PHE A 57 -5.37 -7.12 3.51
CA PHE A 57 -4.65 -6.25 4.44
C PHE A 57 -3.85 -7.13 5.41
N ARG A 58 -2.51 -7.02 5.39
CA ARG A 58 -1.61 -7.88 6.18
C ARG A 58 -1.99 -9.37 6.04
N GLY A 59 -2.26 -9.75 4.78
CA GLY A 59 -2.64 -11.10 4.39
C GLY A 59 -4.10 -11.49 4.66
N VAL A 60 -4.84 -10.77 5.50
CA VAL A 60 -6.25 -11.04 5.83
C VAL A 60 -7.18 -10.37 4.81
N SER A 61 -8.20 -11.09 4.32
CA SER A 61 -9.16 -10.54 3.38
C SER A 61 -10.13 -9.57 4.05
N LEU A 62 -10.23 -8.37 3.50
CA LEU A 62 -11.24 -7.37 3.87
C LEU A 62 -12.41 -7.33 2.89
N SER A 63 -12.36 -8.08 1.79
CA SER A 63 -13.43 -8.20 0.81
C SER A 63 -14.13 -9.56 0.80
N ALA A 64 -13.89 -10.40 1.82
CA ALA A 64 -14.45 -11.76 1.96
C ALA A 64 -14.13 -12.67 0.76
N GLY A 65 -12.96 -12.50 0.11
CA GLY A 65 -12.55 -13.24 -1.07
C GLY A 65 -13.20 -12.75 -2.38
N ASP A 66 -13.97 -11.66 -2.34
CA ASP A 66 -14.62 -11.07 -3.50
C ASP A 66 -13.81 -9.90 -4.10
N PRO A 67 -14.05 -9.54 -5.39
CA PRO A 67 -13.35 -8.44 -6.02
C PRO A 67 -13.59 -7.10 -5.33
N ALA A 68 -12.50 -6.31 -5.21
CA ALA A 68 -12.54 -4.97 -4.66
C ALA A 68 -12.02 -3.93 -5.66
N LEU A 69 -12.65 -2.75 -5.66
CA LEU A 69 -12.20 -1.56 -6.37
C LEU A 69 -11.44 -0.67 -5.39
N GLN A 70 -10.23 -0.28 -5.79
CA GLN A 70 -9.31 0.49 -4.96
C GLN A 70 -8.82 1.71 -5.74
N GLY A 71 -8.41 2.77 -5.04
CA GLY A 71 -7.78 3.91 -5.68
C GLY A 71 -7.41 5.01 -4.71
N GLY A 72 -6.51 5.90 -5.15
CA GLY A 72 -6.01 6.97 -4.32
C GLY A 72 -5.52 8.17 -5.13
N ILE A 73 -5.31 9.27 -4.41
CA ILE A 73 -4.74 10.52 -4.94
C ILE A 73 -3.72 11.02 -3.93
N ASP A 74 -2.55 11.37 -4.43
CA ASP A 74 -1.45 11.92 -3.66
C ASP A 74 -1.08 13.33 -4.14
N VAL A 75 -0.71 14.18 -3.21
CA VAL A 75 -0.09 15.48 -3.46
C VAL A 75 1.25 15.48 -2.73
N SER A 76 2.33 15.63 -3.46
CA SER A 76 3.67 15.72 -2.89
C SER A 76 4.34 17.05 -3.23
N HIS A 77 5.24 17.49 -2.36
CA HIS A 77 6.03 18.70 -2.49
C HIS A 77 7.52 18.34 -2.64
N GLU A 78 8.28 19.14 -3.39
CA GLU A 78 9.72 18.91 -3.64
C GLU A 78 10.58 18.81 -2.37
N SER A 79 10.09 19.32 -1.23
CA SER A 79 10.74 19.18 0.09
C SER A 79 10.61 17.79 0.71
N GLY A 80 9.85 16.88 0.08
CA GLY A 80 9.57 15.55 0.55
C GLY A 80 8.27 15.40 1.35
N PHE A 81 7.59 16.48 1.74
CA PHE A 81 6.28 16.38 2.39
C PHE A 81 5.20 15.94 1.39
N TYR A 82 4.29 15.11 1.86
CA TYR A 82 3.14 14.63 1.09
C TYR A 82 1.90 14.49 1.95
N ILE A 83 0.75 14.49 1.29
CA ILE A 83 -0.56 14.12 1.83
C ILE A 83 -1.30 13.34 0.75
N GLY A 84 -2.08 12.36 1.15
CA GLY A 84 -2.86 11.56 0.22
C GLY A 84 -4.09 10.95 0.85
N THR A 85 -4.89 10.34 -0.03
CA THR A 85 -6.03 9.51 0.33
C THR A 85 -5.99 8.24 -0.49
N TRP A 86 -6.43 7.15 0.12
CA TRP A 86 -6.68 5.90 -0.58
C TRP A 86 -8.00 5.31 -0.09
N ALA A 87 -8.67 4.54 -0.93
CA ALA A 87 -9.92 3.90 -0.57
C ALA A 87 -10.05 2.53 -1.23
N SER A 88 -10.80 1.64 -0.58
CA SER A 88 -11.17 0.33 -1.10
C SER A 88 -12.60 -0.02 -0.73
N SER A 89 -13.31 -0.63 -1.68
CA SER A 89 -14.51 -1.36 -1.32
C SER A 89 -14.14 -2.57 -0.45
N ILE A 90 -14.90 -2.77 0.64
CA ILE A 90 -14.72 -3.87 1.59
C ILE A 90 -16.04 -4.60 1.84
N GLN A 91 -15.98 -5.77 2.46
CA GLN A 91 -17.12 -6.46 3.04
C GLN A 91 -16.94 -6.53 4.57
N GLY A 92 -16.85 -5.35 5.20
CA GLY A 92 -16.56 -5.22 6.62
C GLY A 92 -17.75 -5.57 7.52
N GLY A 93 -18.97 -5.64 6.96
CA GLY A 93 -20.18 -5.87 7.75
C GLY A 93 -20.37 -4.81 8.84
N THR A 94 -21.07 -5.17 9.90
CA THR A 94 -21.13 -4.34 11.10
C THR A 94 -19.90 -4.63 11.96
N PRO A 95 -19.10 -3.61 12.40
CA PRO A 95 -19.35 -2.17 12.28
C PRO A 95 -18.64 -1.45 11.12
N TYR A 96 -17.84 -2.12 10.28
CA TYR A 96 -16.92 -1.46 9.33
C TYR A 96 -17.60 -1.01 8.02
N GLY A 97 -18.76 -1.59 7.65
CA GLY A 97 -19.48 -1.22 6.43
C GLY A 97 -18.84 -1.74 5.13
N GLU A 98 -18.98 -0.96 4.04
CA GLU A 98 -18.62 -1.38 2.68
C GLU A 98 -17.47 -0.56 2.07
N LEU A 99 -16.91 0.40 2.80
CA LEU A 99 -15.85 1.28 2.32
C LEU A 99 -14.81 1.52 3.42
N GLU A 100 -13.54 1.31 3.08
CA GLU A 100 -12.38 1.81 3.81
C GLU A 100 -11.86 3.06 3.10
N LEU A 101 -11.60 4.11 3.85
CA LEU A 101 -10.98 5.35 3.39
C LEU A 101 -9.81 5.69 4.30
N ASP A 102 -8.66 5.79 3.71
CA ASP A 102 -7.42 6.16 4.37
C ASP A 102 -7.07 7.61 4.06
N VAL A 103 -6.70 8.35 5.08
CA VAL A 103 -6.13 9.70 4.95
C VAL A 103 -4.76 9.69 5.60
N TYR A 104 -3.75 10.10 4.86
CA TYR A 104 -2.37 10.02 5.34
C TYR A 104 -1.57 11.25 4.95
N GLY A 105 -0.47 11.46 5.68
CA GLY A 105 0.52 12.44 5.32
C GLY A 105 1.84 12.17 6.03
N GLY A 106 2.92 12.65 5.43
CA GLY A 106 4.23 12.33 5.93
C GLY A 106 5.34 13.12 5.25
N TRP A 107 6.54 12.61 5.43
CA TRP A 107 7.74 13.09 4.77
C TRP A 107 8.58 11.91 4.28
N THR A 108 9.03 11.99 3.03
CA THR A 108 9.96 11.02 2.43
C THR A 108 11.17 11.76 1.87
N GLY A 109 12.35 11.15 1.97
CA GLY A 109 13.57 11.75 1.44
C GLY A 109 14.78 10.83 1.50
N GLU A 110 15.75 11.10 0.63
CA GLU A 110 17.03 10.42 0.63
C GLU A 110 17.91 10.97 1.80
N VAL A 111 18.25 10.10 2.75
CA VAL A 111 19.04 10.44 3.94
C VAL A 111 20.52 10.05 3.79
N ALA A 112 20.81 9.12 2.88
CA ALA A 112 22.15 8.75 2.45
C ALA A 112 22.08 8.23 1.02
N SER A 113 23.22 8.19 0.30
CA SER A 113 23.22 7.75 -1.10
C SER A 113 22.55 6.41 -1.30
N GLY A 114 21.40 6.41 -2.03
CA GLY A 114 20.58 5.23 -2.30
C GLY A 114 19.79 4.70 -1.09
N VAL A 115 19.65 5.51 -0.01
CA VAL A 115 18.85 5.15 1.16
C VAL A 115 17.78 6.20 1.37
N THR A 116 16.53 5.80 1.20
CA THR A 116 15.34 6.65 1.41
C THR A 116 14.68 6.30 2.74
N VAL A 117 14.23 7.30 3.47
CA VAL A 117 13.40 7.16 4.67
C VAL A 117 12.03 7.75 4.37
N ASP A 118 11.00 7.12 4.86
CA ASP A 118 9.62 7.59 4.87
C ASP A 118 9.09 7.55 6.29
N VAL A 119 8.41 8.61 6.74
CA VAL A 119 7.75 8.67 8.05
C VAL A 119 6.42 9.40 7.90
N GLY A 120 5.38 8.87 8.47
CA GLY A 120 4.05 9.45 8.34
C GLY A 120 3.06 8.98 9.38
N LEU A 121 1.85 9.46 9.21
CA LEU A 121 0.67 9.10 9.98
C LEU A 121 -0.45 8.73 9.03
N LEU A 122 -1.06 7.60 9.28
CA LEU A 122 -2.23 7.10 8.59
C LEU A 122 -3.43 7.14 9.52
N TYR A 123 -4.58 7.52 8.99
CA TYR A 123 -5.87 7.49 9.66
C TYR A 123 -6.83 6.64 8.82
N TYR A 124 -7.21 5.50 9.34
CA TYR A 124 -8.21 4.61 8.77
C TYR A 124 -9.60 5.10 9.14
N VAL A 125 -10.48 5.23 8.15
CA VAL A 125 -11.86 5.73 8.30
C VAL A 125 -12.82 4.77 7.63
N TYR A 126 -13.90 4.42 8.31
CA TYR A 126 -14.95 3.54 7.80
C TYR A 126 -16.28 4.29 7.67
N PRO A 127 -16.45 5.12 6.62
CA PRO A 127 -17.53 6.12 6.53
C PRO A 127 -18.91 5.54 6.21
N THR A 128 -19.01 4.26 5.88
CA THR A 128 -20.28 3.60 5.50
C THR A 128 -20.85 2.71 6.60
N THR A 129 -20.42 2.90 7.83
CA THR A 129 -21.01 2.20 8.97
C THR A 129 -22.48 2.56 9.11
N ASP A 130 -23.37 1.58 9.04
CA ASP A 130 -24.79 1.73 9.28
C ASP A 130 -25.11 1.57 10.76
N ASP A 131 -24.75 2.56 11.59
CA ASP A 131 -25.20 2.62 12.97
C ASP A 131 -26.10 3.83 13.21
N PRO A 132 -27.41 3.75 12.86
CA PRO A 132 -28.36 4.86 13.04
C PRO A 132 -28.59 5.21 14.51
N LEU A 133 -28.14 4.37 15.45
CA LEU A 133 -28.30 4.58 16.89
C LEU A 133 -27.00 4.96 17.60
N ASN A 134 -25.89 5.00 16.85
CA ASN A 134 -24.53 5.24 17.37
C ASN A 134 -24.19 4.32 18.54
N LEU A 135 -24.50 3.03 18.41
CA LEU A 135 -24.26 1.99 19.42
C LEU A 135 -23.02 1.15 19.09
N ASP A 136 -22.52 1.24 17.85
CA ASP A 136 -21.32 0.54 17.42
C ASP A 136 -20.07 1.25 17.96
N PRO A 137 -19.01 0.51 18.28
CA PRO A 137 -17.74 1.11 18.68
C PRO A 137 -17.16 1.94 17.54
N ASP A 138 -16.39 2.96 17.88
CA ASP A 138 -15.56 3.66 16.92
C ASP A 138 -14.68 2.65 16.17
N THR A 139 -14.65 2.75 14.84
CA THR A 139 -13.87 1.87 13.97
C THR A 139 -12.63 2.55 13.44
N ASP A 140 -12.61 3.88 13.48
CA ASP A 140 -11.55 4.70 12.93
C ASP A 140 -10.33 4.74 13.86
N TYR A 141 -9.12 4.59 13.32
CA TYR A 141 -7.91 4.61 14.14
C TYR A 141 -6.71 5.22 13.42
N PHE A 142 -5.77 5.70 14.21
CA PHE A 142 -4.49 6.26 13.75
C PHE A 142 -3.37 5.23 13.84
N GLU A 143 -2.49 5.25 12.84
CA GLU A 143 -1.32 4.39 12.79
C GLU A 143 -0.11 5.18 12.24
N PRO A 144 0.80 5.72 13.08
CA PRO A 144 2.09 6.20 12.62
C PRO A 144 2.92 5.07 12.03
N TYR A 145 3.70 5.41 11.00
CA TYR A 145 4.58 4.47 10.32
C TYR A 145 5.94 5.08 10.01
N ALA A 146 6.91 4.21 9.82
CA ALA A 146 8.22 4.57 9.31
C ALA A 146 8.79 3.43 8.48
N SER A 147 9.53 3.77 7.42
CA SER A 147 10.26 2.79 6.62
C SER A 147 11.60 3.30 6.15
N ILE A 148 12.47 2.37 5.79
CA ILE A 148 13.74 2.62 5.14
C ILE A 148 13.82 1.74 3.88
N SER A 149 14.19 2.34 2.76
CA SER A 149 14.29 1.68 1.47
C SER A 149 15.66 1.88 0.85
N THR A 150 16.12 0.87 0.11
CA THR A 150 17.35 0.94 -0.67
C THR A 150 17.26 0.05 -1.91
N THR A 151 18.13 0.31 -2.89
CA THR A 151 18.25 -0.54 -4.07
C THR A 151 19.68 -1.06 -4.20
N VAL A 152 19.83 -2.38 -4.26
CA VAL A 152 21.13 -3.06 -4.41
C VAL A 152 21.14 -3.88 -5.70
N GLY A 153 21.80 -3.36 -6.73
CA GLY A 153 21.74 -3.94 -8.06
C GLY A 153 20.31 -3.87 -8.62
N PRO A 154 19.71 -5.00 -9.05
CA PRO A 154 18.35 -5.02 -9.55
C PRO A 154 17.28 -5.21 -8.45
N VAL A 155 17.70 -5.32 -7.18
CA VAL A 155 16.81 -5.63 -6.05
C VAL A 155 16.52 -4.37 -5.26
N GLY A 156 15.25 -3.96 -5.21
CA GLY A 156 14.73 -3.03 -4.22
C GLY A 156 14.42 -3.76 -2.91
N ALA A 157 14.71 -3.14 -1.79
CA ALA A 157 14.41 -3.66 -0.47
C ALA A 157 13.87 -2.55 0.43
N THR A 158 12.82 -2.83 1.18
CA THR A 158 12.23 -1.95 2.19
C THR A 158 12.09 -2.71 3.50
N ALA A 159 12.33 -2.04 4.61
CA ALA A 159 11.94 -2.51 5.94
C ALA A 159 11.16 -1.40 6.63
N GLY A 160 10.07 -1.76 7.30
CA GLY A 160 9.20 -0.78 7.91
C GLY A 160 8.54 -1.25 9.19
N VAL A 161 7.93 -0.29 9.85
CA VAL A 161 7.17 -0.45 11.08
C VAL A 161 5.92 0.43 11.01
N ALA A 162 4.80 -0.09 11.48
CA ALA A 162 3.60 0.67 11.77
C ALA A 162 3.14 0.35 13.19
N TYR A 163 2.63 1.34 13.90
CA TYR A 163 2.24 1.17 15.30
C TYR A 163 0.96 1.94 15.62
N ALA A 164 -0.12 1.23 15.83
CA ALA A 164 -1.33 1.82 16.38
C ALA A 164 -1.26 1.71 17.91
N TRP A 165 -1.30 2.86 18.61
CA TRP A 165 -1.37 2.87 20.09
C TRP A 165 -2.76 2.42 20.56
N GLU A 166 -2.92 2.25 21.88
CA GLU A 166 -4.22 1.92 22.47
C GLU A 166 -5.30 2.93 22.04
N GLN A 167 -6.32 2.44 21.33
CA GLN A 167 -7.47 3.21 20.83
C GLN A 167 -8.77 2.42 21.07
N ASP A 168 -9.88 3.11 21.26
CA ASP A 168 -11.17 2.48 21.51
C ASP A 168 -11.62 1.59 20.34
N SER A 169 -11.32 2.01 19.12
CA SER A 169 -11.55 1.25 17.88
C SER A 169 -10.77 -0.08 17.80
N LEU A 170 -9.68 -0.20 18.55
CA LEU A 170 -8.90 -1.44 18.71
C LEU A 170 -9.24 -2.17 20.01
N GLY A 171 -10.42 -1.87 20.62
CA GLY A 171 -10.84 -2.45 21.90
C GLY A 171 -9.96 -2.05 23.07
N GLY A 172 -9.28 -0.90 23.02
CA GLY A 172 -8.35 -0.42 24.05
C GLY A 172 -7.01 -1.16 24.03
N ASN A 173 -6.64 -1.76 22.90
CA ASN A 173 -5.37 -2.43 22.71
C ASN A 173 -4.51 -1.64 21.71
N ASP A 174 -3.23 -1.99 21.66
CA ASP A 174 -2.30 -1.53 20.63
C ASP A 174 -2.04 -2.60 19.58
N ASN A 175 -1.32 -2.22 18.51
CA ASN A 175 -0.90 -3.14 17.48
C ASN A 175 0.41 -2.67 16.85
N LEU A 176 1.41 -3.53 16.85
CA LEU A 176 2.69 -3.34 16.18
C LEU A 176 2.73 -4.19 14.92
N TYR A 177 3.16 -3.59 13.80
CA TYR A 177 3.44 -4.30 12.57
C TYR A 177 4.87 -4.02 12.09
N LEU A 178 5.62 -5.07 11.85
CA LEU A 178 6.97 -5.02 11.28
C LEU A 178 6.94 -5.73 9.93
N TYR A 179 7.57 -5.15 8.90
CA TYR A 179 7.55 -5.77 7.59
C TYR A 179 8.84 -5.58 6.80
N THR A 180 9.00 -6.43 5.80
CA THR A 180 10.03 -6.30 4.76
C THR A 180 9.43 -6.61 3.40
N ASP A 181 9.81 -5.78 2.40
CA ASP A 181 9.45 -5.96 1.01
C ASP A 181 10.68 -6.06 0.14
N PHE A 182 10.58 -6.90 -0.88
CA PHE A 182 11.60 -7.03 -1.91
C PHE A 182 10.96 -6.92 -3.28
N SER A 183 11.66 -6.26 -4.19
CA SER A 183 11.29 -6.18 -5.60
C SER A 183 12.48 -6.50 -6.48
N LEU A 184 12.25 -7.22 -7.58
CA LEU A 184 13.26 -7.60 -8.55
C LEU A 184 12.72 -7.37 -9.95
N ALA A 185 13.19 -6.31 -10.60
CA ALA A 185 12.93 -6.11 -12.02
C ALA A 185 13.65 -7.19 -12.83
N ILE A 186 12.90 -7.99 -13.61
CA ILE A 186 13.46 -9.08 -14.42
C ILE A 186 14.06 -8.49 -15.70
N PRO A 187 15.39 -8.53 -15.88
CA PRO A 187 16.04 -7.85 -17.00
C PRO A 187 15.52 -8.29 -18.37
N GLY A 188 15.24 -7.32 -19.24
CA GLY A 188 14.75 -7.56 -20.60
C GLY A 188 13.27 -7.94 -20.70
N THR A 189 12.52 -7.80 -19.63
CA THR A 189 11.07 -8.03 -19.59
C THR A 189 10.36 -6.85 -18.89
N PRO A 190 9.06 -6.65 -19.10
CA PRO A 190 8.27 -5.68 -18.33
C PRO A 190 7.83 -6.23 -16.96
N VAL A 191 8.41 -7.34 -16.49
CA VAL A 191 7.99 -8.07 -15.30
C VAL A 191 8.86 -7.72 -14.09
N THR A 192 8.21 -7.46 -12.97
CA THR A 192 8.82 -7.34 -11.63
C THR A 192 8.32 -8.48 -10.74
N ALA A 193 9.24 -9.20 -10.11
CA ALA A 193 8.91 -10.12 -9.04
C ALA A 193 8.93 -9.39 -7.71
N THR A 194 7.98 -9.73 -6.83
CA THR A 194 7.86 -9.14 -5.48
C THR A 194 7.78 -10.23 -4.41
N ALA A 195 8.28 -9.91 -3.23
CA ALA A 195 8.12 -10.75 -2.03
C ALA A 195 7.87 -9.83 -0.82
N HIS A 196 6.99 -10.26 0.05
CA HIS A 196 6.64 -9.58 1.29
C HIS A 196 6.69 -10.56 2.45
N ALA A 197 7.08 -10.08 3.63
CA ALA A 197 6.92 -10.77 4.90
C ALA A 197 6.63 -9.74 6.00
N GLY A 198 5.56 -9.97 6.75
CA GLY A 198 5.10 -9.16 7.86
C GLY A 198 5.00 -9.94 9.15
N TYR A 199 5.12 -9.26 10.27
CA TYR A 199 4.89 -9.75 11.62
C TYR A 199 4.02 -8.75 12.36
N THR A 200 2.88 -9.23 12.84
CA THR A 200 1.95 -8.45 13.66
C THR A 200 2.04 -8.92 15.10
N ASP A 201 2.05 -7.96 16.03
CA ASP A 201 1.92 -8.15 17.48
C ASP A 201 0.81 -7.20 17.97
N GLY A 202 -0.37 -7.76 18.25
CA GLY A 202 -1.57 -7.02 18.63
C GLY A 202 -2.86 -7.60 18.04
N VAL A 203 -3.93 -6.84 18.19
CA VAL A 203 -5.31 -7.28 17.86
C VAL A 203 -5.58 -7.44 16.37
N LEU A 204 -4.69 -6.95 15.51
CA LEU A 204 -4.78 -7.14 14.05
C LEU A 204 -3.95 -8.34 13.57
N ALA A 205 -3.37 -9.14 14.47
CA ALA A 205 -2.66 -10.36 14.10
C ALA A 205 -3.63 -11.38 13.44
N PRO A 206 -3.24 -12.02 12.33
CA PRO A 206 -4.12 -12.97 11.63
C PRO A 206 -4.67 -14.08 12.53
N PRO A 207 -3.89 -14.71 13.44
CA PRO A 207 -4.45 -15.70 14.37
C PRO A 207 -5.47 -15.11 15.34
N PHE A 208 -5.26 -13.88 15.84
CA PHE A 208 -6.22 -13.18 16.71
C PHE A 208 -7.54 -12.91 15.99
N LEU A 209 -7.48 -12.40 14.76
CA LEU A 209 -8.65 -12.15 13.91
C LEU A 209 -9.38 -13.45 13.56
N ALA A 210 -8.66 -14.57 13.45
CA ALA A 210 -9.24 -15.90 13.27
C ALA A 210 -9.83 -16.50 14.58
N GLY A 211 -9.83 -15.76 15.68
CA GLY A 211 -10.49 -16.14 16.94
C GLY A 211 -9.70 -17.07 17.85
N THR A 212 -8.40 -17.24 17.65
CA THR A 212 -7.58 -18.11 18.52
C THR A 212 -7.21 -17.48 19.85
N GLY A 213 -7.23 -16.12 19.92
CA GLY A 213 -6.71 -15.34 21.05
C GLY A 213 -5.18 -15.22 21.08
N ASP A 214 -4.47 -15.69 20.06
CA ASP A 214 -3.04 -15.46 19.85
C ASP A 214 -2.88 -14.11 19.14
N ASP A 215 -2.27 -13.15 19.80
CA ASP A 215 -2.09 -11.77 19.34
C ASP A 215 -0.80 -11.56 18.51
N THR A 216 -0.14 -12.64 18.11
CA THR A 216 1.02 -12.61 17.22
C THR A 216 0.80 -13.44 15.97
N GLY A 217 1.37 -13.01 14.84
CA GLY A 217 1.27 -13.77 13.61
C GLY A 217 2.08 -13.20 12.45
N LEU A 218 2.31 -14.07 11.48
CA LEU A 218 3.02 -13.74 10.24
C LEU A 218 2.05 -13.62 9.07
N ASP A 219 2.40 -12.76 8.13
CA ASP A 219 1.83 -12.72 6.79
C ASP A 219 2.94 -12.69 5.74
N TRP A 220 2.65 -13.16 4.53
CA TRP A 220 3.61 -13.18 3.43
C TRP A 220 2.91 -13.12 2.07
N SER A 221 3.63 -12.62 1.08
CA SER A 221 3.20 -12.76 -0.30
C SER A 221 4.38 -12.94 -1.27
N LEU A 222 4.09 -13.58 -2.40
CA LEU A 222 4.97 -13.67 -3.55
C LEU A 222 4.19 -13.28 -4.80
N GLY A 223 4.68 -12.32 -5.57
CA GLY A 223 3.97 -11.75 -6.69
C GLY A 223 4.80 -11.57 -7.95
N LEU A 224 4.09 -11.42 -9.06
CA LEU A 224 4.61 -10.98 -10.34
C LEU A 224 3.71 -9.88 -10.88
N THR A 225 4.31 -8.77 -11.31
CA THR A 225 3.59 -7.67 -11.95
C THR A 225 4.22 -7.37 -13.29
N ALA A 226 3.40 -7.12 -14.30
CA ALA A 226 3.85 -6.74 -15.62
C ALA A 226 3.25 -5.38 -16.01
N ALA A 227 4.11 -4.42 -16.36
CA ALA A 227 3.69 -3.19 -17.02
C ALA A 227 3.24 -3.52 -18.45
N VAL A 228 2.02 -3.11 -18.82
CA VAL A 228 1.41 -3.45 -20.12
C VAL A 228 1.51 -2.26 -21.07
N TYR A 229 0.93 -1.10 -20.68
CA TYR A 229 0.94 0.09 -21.54
C TYR A 229 0.48 1.32 -20.75
N GLY A 230 1.20 2.45 -20.86
CA GLY A 230 0.73 3.77 -20.45
C GLY A 230 0.22 3.84 -19.00
N GLY A 231 0.95 3.31 -18.03
CA GLY A 231 0.53 3.26 -16.62
C GLY A 231 -0.34 2.05 -16.26
N LEU A 232 -0.81 1.27 -17.25
CA LEU A 232 -1.58 0.06 -17.01
C LEU A 232 -0.66 -1.11 -16.66
N SER A 233 -0.97 -1.83 -15.58
CA SER A 233 -0.25 -3.01 -15.12
C SER A 233 -1.21 -4.16 -14.78
N VAL A 234 -0.72 -5.38 -14.90
CA VAL A 234 -1.40 -6.60 -14.44
C VAL A 234 -0.50 -7.34 -13.47
N GLY A 235 -1.09 -7.90 -12.43
CA GLY A 235 -0.36 -8.62 -11.41
C GLY A 235 -1.06 -9.90 -10.97
N VAL A 236 -0.27 -10.80 -10.39
CA VAL A 236 -0.75 -11.98 -9.68
C VAL A 236 0.15 -12.19 -8.48
N SER A 237 -0.44 -12.46 -7.31
CA SER A 237 0.30 -12.79 -6.10
C SER A 237 -0.34 -13.99 -5.37
N TYR A 238 0.50 -14.77 -4.73
CA TYR A 238 0.10 -15.73 -3.71
C TYR A 238 0.28 -15.06 -2.36
N VAL A 239 -0.78 -15.04 -1.55
CA VAL A 239 -0.81 -14.40 -0.23
C VAL A 239 -1.19 -15.45 0.80
N GLY A 240 -0.51 -15.45 1.93
CA GLY A 240 -0.80 -16.35 3.03
C GLY A 240 -0.56 -15.71 4.39
N VAL A 241 -1.12 -16.30 5.43
CA VAL A 241 -0.99 -15.88 6.82
C VAL A 241 -0.73 -17.07 7.74
N GLU A 242 -0.15 -16.80 8.89
CA GLU A 242 -0.09 -17.76 9.99
C GLU A 242 -1.45 -17.86 10.69
N GLY A 243 -1.85 -19.08 11.09
CA GLY A 243 -3.06 -19.30 11.86
C GLY A 243 -4.07 -20.20 11.16
N PRO A 244 -5.30 -20.32 11.71
CA PRO A 244 -6.37 -21.09 11.09
C PRO A 244 -6.76 -20.52 9.72
N SER A 245 -6.94 -21.41 8.75
CA SER A 245 -7.45 -21.05 7.43
C SER A 245 -8.98 -20.96 7.48
N ILE A 246 -9.51 -19.76 7.27
CA ILE A 246 -10.94 -19.47 7.17
C ILE A 246 -11.20 -18.94 5.76
N ASP A 247 -12.03 -19.64 5.00
CA ASP A 247 -12.36 -19.35 3.61
C ASP A 247 -12.87 -17.92 3.43
N GLY A 248 -12.25 -17.17 2.51
CA GLY A 248 -12.53 -15.74 2.26
C GLY A 248 -12.10 -14.82 3.40
N PHE A 249 -11.23 -15.24 4.32
CA PHE A 249 -10.75 -14.39 5.41
C PHE A 249 -9.25 -14.58 5.68
N THR A 250 -8.85 -15.70 6.29
CA THR A 250 -7.45 -16.01 6.64
C THR A 250 -6.90 -17.22 5.88
N ASP A 251 -7.57 -17.62 4.83
CA ASP A 251 -7.09 -18.65 3.89
C ASP A 251 -5.99 -18.11 2.98
N ASP A 252 -5.15 -18.99 2.48
CA ASP A 252 -4.21 -18.66 1.42
C ASP A 252 -4.96 -18.36 0.12
N ALA A 253 -4.56 -17.29 -0.58
CA ALA A 253 -5.23 -16.88 -1.81
C ALA A 253 -4.26 -16.57 -2.96
N ILE A 254 -4.76 -16.77 -4.19
CA ILE A 254 -4.16 -16.20 -5.39
C ILE A 254 -4.95 -14.93 -5.75
N VAL A 255 -4.29 -13.79 -5.65
CA VAL A 255 -4.88 -12.48 -5.93
C VAL A 255 -4.42 -12.01 -7.30
N ALA A 256 -5.38 -11.72 -8.17
CA ALA A 256 -5.15 -11.06 -9.45
C ALA A 256 -5.42 -9.57 -9.33
N THR A 257 -4.61 -8.74 -10.00
CA THR A 257 -4.74 -7.28 -9.97
C THR A 257 -4.66 -6.72 -11.39
N LEU A 258 -5.54 -5.76 -11.67
CA LEU A 258 -5.45 -4.85 -12.81
C LEU A 258 -5.35 -3.44 -12.26
N SER A 259 -4.27 -2.71 -12.56
CA SER A 259 -4.05 -1.37 -12.02
C SER A 259 -3.66 -0.37 -13.09
N PHE A 260 -3.99 0.90 -12.82
CA PHE A 260 -3.54 2.04 -13.61
C PHE A 260 -3.05 3.14 -12.68
N ALA A 261 -1.91 3.74 -13.02
CA ALA A 261 -1.32 4.88 -12.33
C ALA A 261 -1.00 6.01 -13.31
N ALA A 262 -1.23 7.28 -12.89
CA ALA A 262 -1.01 8.49 -13.68
C ALA A 262 -0.31 9.58 -12.87
#